data_81bcd358ceaa8e282e65138b4a645566
#
_entry.id   81bcd358ceaa8e282e65138b4a645566
#
_cell.length_a   1.000
_cell.length_b   1.000
_cell.length_c   1.000
_cell.angle_alpha   90.00
_cell.angle_beta   90.00
_cell.angle_gamma   90.00
#
_symmetry.space_group_name_H-M   'P 1'
#
loop_
_entity.id
_entity.type
_entity.pdbx_description
1 polymer ?
#
loop_
_entity_poly.entity_id
_entity_poly.type
_entity_poly.pdbx_seq_one_letter_code
_entity_poly.pdbx_strand_id
1 'polypeptide(L)'
;MLKNLTKKTSQTYHFAIENTFQGGESLSTINELVFLHQMAAPCHLALLAESIGLKTRIVKHAAELDLDKSRRSFYLITQKGSALDNKGIPLLASRLVSHFPVALYQVERDSLDQESAMLLGIRGLLFADQRLDLMLTGLRKMVAEELWYDRTLLSKMFRRVVQKLDGNNEMPSDTVAMLQMLTSRERTIIQFVSSGARNKEIAHRLCISEHTVKAHISSIFRKTQSRNRVELLRWAQTYQTHFELCS
;
A
#
# COMPACT_ATOMS: atom_id res chain seq x y z
N MET A 1 3.91 -33.85 38.18
CA MET A 1 2.61 -33.17 37.98
C MET A 1 2.59 -32.17 36.78
N LEU A 2 3.71 -31.73 36.25
CA LEU A 2 3.79 -30.76 35.13
C LEU A 2 3.62 -31.37 33.74
N LYS A 3 3.79 -32.66 33.55
CA LYS A 3 3.65 -33.34 32.24
C LYS A 3 2.20 -33.58 31.76
N ASN A 4 1.20 -33.47 32.66
CA ASN A 4 -0.20 -33.68 32.29
C ASN A 4 -0.96 -32.41 31.91
N LEU A 5 -0.41 -31.22 32.15
CA LEU A 5 -1.02 -29.94 31.76
C LEU A 5 -0.75 -29.61 30.29
N THR A 6 0.41 -30.00 29.77
CA THR A 6 0.78 -29.73 28.36
C THR A 6 0.02 -30.62 27.37
N LYS A 7 -0.39 -31.82 27.74
CA LYS A 7 -1.19 -32.71 26.87
C LYS A 7 -2.65 -32.25 26.73
N LYS A 8 -3.24 -31.72 27.81
CA LYS A 8 -4.65 -31.27 27.78
C LYS A 8 -4.85 -29.98 26.96
N THR A 9 -3.90 -29.07 27.04
CA THR A 9 -3.92 -27.86 26.21
C THR A 9 -3.71 -28.14 24.72
N SER A 10 -2.82 -29.08 24.37
CA SER A 10 -2.58 -29.46 22.97
C SER A 10 -3.82 -30.10 22.32
N GLN A 11 -4.57 -30.93 23.07
CA GLN A 11 -5.76 -31.61 22.54
C GLN A 11 -6.96 -30.67 22.35
N THR A 12 -7.13 -29.67 23.23
CA THR A 12 -8.21 -28.69 23.15
C THR A 12 -7.98 -27.72 21.98
N TYR A 13 -6.72 -27.39 21.69
CA TYR A 13 -6.37 -26.55 20.53
C TYR A 13 -6.49 -27.32 19.21
N HIS A 14 -6.20 -28.61 19.14
CA HIS A 14 -6.38 -29.43 17.96
C HIS A 14 -7.87 -29.54 17.56
N PHE A 15 -8.78 -29.68 18.51
CA PHE A 15 -10.21 -29.77 18.22
C PHE A 15 -10.84 -28.44 17.79
N ALA A 16 -10.29 -27.30 18.24
CA ALA A 16 -10.73 -25.98 17.79
C ALA A 16 -10.25 -25.66 16.37
N ILE A 17 -9.16 -26.26 15.91
CA ILE A 17 -8.59 -26.04 14.57
C ILE A 17 -9.40 -26.79 13.51
N GLU A 18 -9.83 -28.02 13.77
CA GLU A 18 -10.56 -28.82 12.77
C GLU A 18 -11.97 -28.28 12.46
N ASN A 19 -12.63 -27.61 13.41
CA ASN A 19 -13.98 -27.06 13.19
C ASN A 19 -14.01 -25.66 12.56
N THR A 20 -12.89 -24.95 12.45
CA THR A 20 -12.84 -23.62 11.80
C THR A 20 -12.50 -23.70 10.32
N PHE A 21 -12.08 -24.88 9.84
CA PHE A 21 -11.66 -25.07 8.43
C PHE A 21 -12.73 -25.72 7.52
N GLN A 22 -13.95 -25.99 8.02
CA GLN A 22 -15.01 -26.62 7.22
C GLN A 22 -16.06 -25.65 6.65
N GLY A 23 -15.68 -24.41 6.43
CA GLY A 23 -16.57 -23.40 5.84
C GLY A 23 -15.96 -22.66 4.65
N GLY A 24 -16.12 -23.18 3.43
CA GLY A 24 -16.24 -22.40 2.18
C GLY A 24 -14.96 -21.90 1.50
N GLU A 25 -14.60 -22.59 0.45
CA GLU A 25 -14.01 -22.21 -0.85
C GLU A 25 -13.06 -20.99 -0.93
N SER A 26 -11.93 -21.28 -1.58
CA SER A 26 -10.82 -20.42 -2.02
C SER A 26 -9.73 -20.21 -0.99
N LEU A 27 -9.03 -21.28 -0.68
CA LEU A 27 -7.73 -21.26 -0.02
C LEU A 27 -6.68 -20.74 -1.02
N SER A 28 -6.32 -19.47 -0.91
CA SER A 28 -5.01 -19.02 -1.33
C SER A 28 -4.00 -19.74 -0.41
N THR A 29 -3.46 -20.85 -0.89
CA THR A 29 -2.62 -21.70 -0.07
C THR A 29 -1.23 -21.08 0.06
N ILE A 30 -1.06 -20.21 1.05
CA ILE A 30 0.26 -19.82 1.52
C ILE A 30 0.89 -21.06 2.15
N ASN A 31 2.01 -21.51 1.60
CA ASN A 31 2.67 -22.73 1.99
C ASN A 31 3.71 -22.51 3.08
N GLU A 32 4.26 -21.32 3.19
CA GLU A 32 5.36 -20.99 4.07
C GLU A 32 5.33 -19.53 4.52
N LEU A 33 5.68 -19.28 5.77
CA LEU A 33 5.94 -17.96 6.32
C LEU A 33 7.44 -17.73 6.38
N VAL A 34 7.92 -16.68 5.74
CA VAL A 34 9.34 -16.33 5.72
C VAL A 34 9.56 -15.08 6.56
N PHE A 35 10.25 -15.25 7.68
CA PHE A 35 10.60 -14.15 8.59
C PHE A 35 12.01 -13.63 8.26
N LEU A 36 12.12 -12.38 7.84
CA LEU A 36 13.39 -11.69 7.83
C LEU A 36 13.65 -11.14 9.23
N HIS A 37 14.52 -11.82 9.98
CA HIS A 37 14.82 -11.51 11.37
C HIS A 37 16.32 -11.29 11.57
N GLN A 38 16.75 -10.04 11.54
CA GLN A 38 18.17 -9.67 11.60
C GLN A 38 18.74 -9.61 13.02
N MET A 39 17.89 -9.82 14.04
CA MET A 39 18.28 -9.72 15.44
C MET A 39 18.86 -11.04 15.97
N ALA A 40 19.75 -10.95 16.99
CA ALA A 40 20.29 -12.10 17.68
C ALA A 40 19.25 -12.81 18.57
N ALA A 41 18.20 -12.08 19.02
CA ALA A 41 17.14 -12.62 19.85
C ALA A 41 16.24 -13.59 19.05
N PRO A 42 15.67 -14.64 19.68
CA PRO A 42 14.75 -15.56 19.02
C PRO A 42 13.52 -14.85 18.45
N CYS A 43 13.07 -15.26 17.26
CA CYS A 43 11.81 -14.79 16.69
C CYS A 43 10.64 -15.54 17.34
N HIS A 44 10.14 -15.05 18.48
CA HIS A 44 9.04 -15.70 19.22
C HIS A 44 7.77 -15.89 18.37
N LEU A 45 7.48 -14.96 17.47
CA LEU A 45 6.33 -15.07 16.58
C LEU A 45 6.47 -16.24 15.60
N ALA A 46 7.66 -16.51 15.08
CA ALA A 46 7.91 -17.65 14.21
C ALA A 46 7.74 -18.96 14.96
N LEU A 47 8.32 -19.08 16.15
CA LEU A 47 8.19 -20.26 17.02
C LEU A 47 6.72 -20.53 17.37
N LEU A 48 5.96 -19.47 17.65
CA LEU A 48 4.55 -19.59 17.96
C LEU A 48 3.74 -20.01 16.72
N ALA A 49 4.07 -19.49 15.54
CA ALA A 49 3.43 -19.88 14.30
C ALA A 49 3.68 -21.37 13.97
N GLU A 50 4.89 -21.87 14.20
CA GLU A 50 5.20 -23.31 14.07
C GLU A 50 4.39 -24.18 15.02
N SER A 51 4.20 -23.72 16.26
CA SER A 51 3.46 -24.49 17.27
C SER A 51 1.99 -24.72 16.90
N ILE A 52 1.45 -23.95 15.96
CA ILE A 52 0.08 -24.07 15.45
C ILE A 52 0.02 -24.66 14.04
N GLY A 53 1.12 -25.24 13.56
CA GLY A 53 1.18 -25.99 12.31
C GLY A 53 1.49 -25.15 11.05
N LEU A 54 1.84 -23.87 11.18
CA LEU A 54 2.31 -23.08 10.05
C LEU A 54 3.79 -23.39 9.78
N LYS A 55 4.14 -23.64 8.53
CA LYS A 55 5.56 -23.79 8.15
C LYS A 55 6.22 -22.42 8.22
N THR A 56 7.34 -22.32 8.92
CA THR A 56 8.10 -21.10 9.04
C THR A 56 9.54 -21.28 8.59
N ARG A 57 10.13 -20.24 8.06
CA ARG A 57 11.54 -20.13 7.74
C ARG A 57 12.06 -18.77 8.20
N ILE A 58 13.13 -18.78 8.96
CA ILE A 58 13.78 -17.56 9.44
C ILE A 58 15.03 -17.35 8.59
N VAL A 59 15.15 -16.17 8.01
CA VAL A 59 16.33 -15.72 7.26
C VAL A 59 16.92 -14.49 7.94
N LYS A 60 18.24 -14.38 7.96
CA LYS A 60 18.94 -13.25 8.59
C LYS A 60 19.24 -12.13 7.61
N HIS A 61 19.48 -12.46 6.37
CA HIS A 61 19.86 -11.49 5.35
C HIS A 61 18.91 -11.54 4.14
N ALA A 62 18.68 -10.39 3.53
CA ALA A 62 17.82 -10.28 2.35
C ALA A 62 18.31 -11.15 1.17
N ALA A 63 19.60 -11.43 1.09
CA ALA A 63 20.19 -12.30 0.06
C ALA A 63 19.78 -13.77 0.20
N GLU A 64 19.33 -14.21 1.38
CA GLU A 64 18.85 -15.56 1.66
C GLU A 64 17.37 -15.75 1.29
N LEU A 65 16.69 -14.69 0.88
CA LEU A 65 15.29 -14.75 0.48
C LEU A 65 15.19 -15.50 -0.86
N ASP A 66 14.44 -16.58 -0.84
CA ASP A 66 14.04 -17.28 -2.04
C ASP A 66 12.81 -16.60 -2.63
N LEU A 67 12.98 -15.98 -3.77
CA LEU A 67 11.93 -15.22 -4.47
C LEU A 67 11.22 -16.05 -5.53
N ASP A 68 11.21 -17.36 -5.39
CA ASP A 68 10.44 -18.25 -6.26
C ASP A 68 8.93 -18.10 -5.99
N LYS A 69 8.21 -17.54 -6.97
CA LYS A 69 6.75 -17.33 -6.90
C LYS A 69 5.96 -18.64 -6.77
N SER A 70 6.53 -19.77 -7.20
CA SER A 70 5.87 -21.08 -7.11
C SER A 70 5.67 -21.54 -5.67
N ARG A 71 6.47 -21.06 -4.73
CA ARG A 71 6.43 -21.47 -3.32
C ARG A 71 5.29 -20.87 -2.51
N ARG A 72 4.59 -19.86 -3.03
CA ARG A 72 3.50 -19.17 -2.33
C ARG A 72 3.87 -18.77 -0.90
N SER A 73 5.01 -18.11 -0.75
CA SER A 73 5.55 -17.67 0.53
C SER A 73 4.93 -16.33 0.95
N PHE A 74 4.65 -16.18 2.24
CA PHE A 74 4.26 -14.92 2.87
C PHE A 74 5.46 -14.36 3.63
N TYR A 75 5.83 -13.12 3.35
CA TYR A 75 7.03 -12.51 3.90
C TYR A 75 6.69 -11.59 5.08
N LEU A 76 7.33 -11.84 6.21
CA LEU A 76 7.30 -10.98 7.38
C LEU A 76 8.64 -10.27 7.52
N ILE A 77 8.61 -8.96 7.32
CA ILE A 77 9.81 -8.13 7.34
C ILE A 77 9.84 -7.34 8.65
N THR A 78 10.94 -7.46 9.40
CA THR A 78 11.12 -6.65 10.60
C THR A 78 11.38 -5.19 10.23
N GLN A 79 10.73 -4.26 10.94
CA GLN A 79 11.09 -2.85 10.85
C GLN A 79 12.43 -2.59 11.56
N LYS A 80 12.60 -3.20 12.73
CA LYS A 80 13.80 -3.03 13.55
C LYS A 80 15.04 -3.61 12.86
N GLY A 81 16.06 -2.78 12.69
CA GLY A 81 17.31 -3.18 12.03
C GLY A 81 17.28 -3.13 10.50
N SER A 82 16.13 -2.80 9.88
CA SER A 82 16.01 -2.64 8.44
C SER A 82 16.35 -1.22 7.99
N ALA A 83 16.85 -1.06 6.76
CA ALA A 83 16.92 0.24 6.10
C ALA A 83 15.51 0.72 5.76
N LEU A 84 15.13 1.91 6.23
CA LEU A 84 13.80 2.48 6.11
C LEU A 84 13.77 3.62 5.09
N ASP A 85 12.60 3.86 4.51
CA ASP A 85 12.33 5.06 3.74
C ASP A 85 11.92 6.24 4.65
N ASN A 86 11.59 7.38 4.06
CA ASN A 86 11.15 8.59 4.78
C ASN A 86 9.78 8.44 5.49
N LYS A 87 9.08 7.34 5.28
CA LYS A 87 7.79 6.99 5.91
C LYS A 87 7.91 5.88 6.95
N GLY A 88 9.14 5.45 7.24
CA GLY A 88 9.42 4.37 8.18
C GLY A 88 9.17 2.97 7.62
N ILE A 89 8.98 2.82 6.31
CA ILE A 89 8.74 1.52 5.67
C ILE A 89 10.07 0.90 5.28
N PRO A 90 10.32 -0.39 5.61
CA PRO A 90 11.51 -1.09 5.15
C PRO A 90 11.62 -1.11 3.62
N LEU A 91 12.75 -0.67 3.08
CA LEU A 91 12.99 -0.62 1.63
C LEU A 91 12.83 -1.99 0.95
N LEU A 92 13.15 -3.06 1.67
CA LEU A 92 12.94 -4.42 1.17
C LEU A 92 11.45 -4.74 1.03
N ALA A 93 10.62 -4.36 2.00
CA ALA A 93 9.17 -4.56 1.94
C ALA A 93 8.57 -3.86 0.71
N SER A 94 8.99 -2.63 0.43
CA SER A 94 8.56 -1.87 -0.77
C SER A 94 8.90 -2.56 -2.08
N ARG A 95 10.00 -3.33 -2.13
CA ARG A 95 10.39 -4.09 -3.33
C ARG A 95 9.61 -5.40 -3.47
N LEU A 96 9.33 -6.07 -2.35
CA LEU A 96 8.69 -7.38 -2.36
C LEU A 96 7.19 -7.31 -2.58
N VAL A 97 6.52 -6.27 -2.08
CA VAL A 97 5.06 -6.15 -2.05
C VAL A 97 4.40 -6.22 -3.42
N SER A 98 5.09 -5.83 -4.49
CA SER A 98 4.59 -5.93 -5.87
C SER A 98 4.47 -7.36 -6.39
N HIS A 99 5.10 -8.33 -5.72
CA HIS A 99 5.20 -9.70 -6.20
C HIS A 99 4.77 -10.75 -5.17
N PHE A 100 4.78 -10.40 -3.89
CA PHE A 100 4.54 -11.31 -2.79
C PHE A 100 3.67 -10.66 -1.72
N PRO A 101 2.88 -11.42 -0.97
CA PRO A 101 2.21 -10.92 0.22
C PRO A 101 3.26 -10.61 1.30
N VAL A 102 3.21 -9.39 1.82
CA VAL A 102 4.17 -8.86 2.79
C VAL A 102 3.41 -8.28 3.99
N ALA A 103 3.90 -8.54 5.18
CA ALA A 103 3.54 -7.83 6.40
C ALA A 103 4.79 -7.32 7.12
N LEU A 104 4.60 -6.32 7.96
CA LEU A 104 5.66 -5.84 8.84
C LEU A 104 5.45 -6.34 10.26
N TYR A 105 6.52 -6.70 10.94
CA TYR A 105 6.47 -7.08 12.35
C TYR A 105 7.57 -6.38 13.16
N GLN A 106 7.43 -6.39 14.49
CA GLN A 106 8.24 -5.58 15.39
C GLN A 106 8.25 -4.09 15.01
N VAL A 107 7.09 -3.60 14.59
CA VAL A 107 6.89 -2.20 14.26
C VAL A 107 6.82 -1.37 15.53
N GLU A 108 7.56 -0.29 15.61
CA GLU A 108 7.42 0.66 16.71
C GLU A 108 6.24 1.61 16.40
N ARG A 109 5.42 1.90 17.43
CA ARG A 109 4.33 2.86 17.27
C ARG A 109 4.89 4.23 16.87
N ASP A 110 4.18 4.93 16.05
CA ASP A 110 4.54 6.27 15.56
C ASP A 110 5.83 6.39 14.71
N SER A 111 6.51 5.27 14.46
CA SER A 111 7.71 5.22 13.62
C SER A 111 7.41 4.98 12.13
N LEU A 112 6.15 4.72 11.78
CA LEU A 112 5.71 4.31 10.45
C LEU A 112 4.43 5.04 10.05
N ASP A 113 4.39 5.53 8.81
CA ASP A 113 3.14 5.98 8.19
C ASP A 113 2.30 4.77 7.75
N GLN A 114 1.35 4.38 8.61
CA GLN A 114 0.48 3.22 8.41
C GLN A 114 -0.40 3.35 7.17
N GLU A 115 -0.83 4.57 6.83
CA GLU A 115 -1.63 4.86 5.63
C GLU A 115 -0.83 4.56 4.37
N SER A 116 0.42 5.01 4.32
CA SER A 116 1.35 4.71 3.21
C SER A 116 1.69 3.24 3.11
N ALA A 117 1.87 2.54 4.23
CA ALA A 117 2.11 1.10 4.24
C ALA A 117 0.93 0.32 3.64
N MET A 118 -0.30 0.68 4.01
CA MET A 118 -1.52 0.08 3.45
C MET A 118 -1.66 0.37 1.95
N LEU A 119 -1.44 1.60 1.52
CA LEU A 119 -1.51 1.99 0.10
C LEU A 119 -0.44 1.31 -0.75
N LEU A 120 0.71 0.99 -0.17
CA LEU A 120 1.76 0.23 -0.83
C LEU A 120 1.36 -1.24 -1.06
N GLY A 121 0.36 -1.76 -0.34
CA GLY A 121 -0.11 -3.14 -0.43
C GLY A 121 0.41 -4.06 0.68
N ILE A 122 1.02 -3.51 1.73
CA ILE A 122 1.41 -4.29 2.92
C ILE A 122 0.14 -4.81 3.59
N ARG A 123 0.10 -6.12 3.89
CA ARG A 123 -1.09 -6.82 4.41
C ARG A 123 -1.44 -6.42 5.83
N GLY A 124 -0.47 -6.03 6.63
CA GLY A 124 -0.71 -5.60 8.00
C GLY A 124 0.54 -5.31 8.79
N LEU A 125 0.33 -4.82 10.00
CA LEU A 125 1.36 -4.40 10.93
C LEU A 125 1.22 -5.14 12.27
N LEU A 126 2.31 -5.74 12.73
CA LEU A 126 2.42 -6.36 14.04
C LEU A 126 3.38 -5.53 14.88
N PHE A 127 2.84 -4.81 15.87
CA PHE A 127 3.62 -3.89 16.69
C PHE A 127 4.43 -4.64 17.76
N ALA A 128 5.60 -4.09 18.09
CA ALA A 128 6.53 -4.71 19.03
C ALA A 128 5.95 -4.84 20.47
N ASP A 129 5.04 -3.95 20.83
CA ASP A 129 4.37 -3.90 22.15
C ASP A 129 3.08 -4.74 22.21
N GLN A 130 2.68 -5.38 21.10
CA GLN A 130 1.49 -6.22 21.08
C GLN A 130 1.70 -7.55 21.81
N ARG A 131 0.62 -8.05 22.43
CA ARG A 131 0.60 -9.40 23.00
C ARG A 131 0.74 -10.44 21.89
N LEU A 132 1.44 -11.53 22.19
CA LEU A 132 1.70 -12.59 21.21
C LEU A 132 0.42 -13.27 20.68
N ASP A 133 -0.62 -13.41 21.50
CA ASP A 133 -1.91 -13.97 21.07
C ASP A 133 -2.60 -13.09 20.00
N LEU A 134 -2.51 -11.77 20.15
CA LEU A 134 -3.03 -10.82 19.19
C LEU A 134 -2.20 -10.80 17.89
N MET A 135 -0.88 -10.88 18.00
CA MET A 135 0.01 -11.01 16.84
C MET A 135 -0.30 -12.28 16.03
N LEU A 136 -0.54 -13.40 16.73
CA LEU A 136 -0.89 -14.67 16.10
C LEU A 136 -2.25 -14.60 15.40
N THR A 137 -3.23 -13.94 16.02
CA THR A 137 -4.53 -13.68 15.41
C THR A 137 -4.36 -12.83 14.14
N GLY A 138 -3.57 -11.78 14.19
CA GLY A 138 -3.26 -10.94 13.02
C GLY A 138 -2.58 -11.73 11.92
N LEU A 139 -1.61 -12.57 12.26
CA LEU A 139 -0.91 -13.41 11.31
C LEU A 139 -1.87 -14.38 10.59
N ARG A 140 -2.75 -15.07 11.34
CA ARG A 140 -3.77 -15.95 10.74
C ARG A 140 -4.69 -15.22 9.77
N LYS A 141 -5.14 -14.02 10.16
CA LYS A 141 -5.98 -13.20 9.30
C LYS A 141 -5.27 -12.77 8.02
N MET A 142 -4.02 -12.35 8.12
CA MET A 142 -3.22 -11.98 6.96
C MET A 142 -2.92 -13.16 6.02
N VAL A 143 -2.72 -14.36 6.57
CA VAL A 143 -2.59 -15.61 5.80
C VAL A 143 -3.90 -15.97 5.11
N ALA A 144 -5.05 -15.66 5.72
CA ALA A 144 -6.37 -15.78 5.10
C ALA A 144 -6.73 -14.60 4.17
N GLU A 145 -5.72 -13.85 3.70
CA GLU A 145 -5.87 -12.69 2.80
C GLU A 145 -6.61 -11.48 3.37
N GLU A 146 -6.91 -11.46 4.66
CA GLU A 146 -7.48 -10.30 5.32
C GLU A 146 -6.39 -9.26 5.64
N LEU A 147 -6.77 -7.99 5.71
CA LEU A 147 -5.88 -6.91 6.15
C LEU A 147 -5.86 -6.84 7.67
N TRP A 148 -4.67 -6.61 8.24
CA TRP A 148 -4.49 -6.46 9.67
C TRP A 148 -3.99 -5.07 10.05
N TYR A 149 -4.93 -4.15 10.20
CA TYR A 149 -4.71 -2.76 10.58
C TYR A 149 -5.74 -2.32 11.62
N ASP A 150 -5.51 -1.17 12.23
CA ASP A 150 -6.49 -0.57 13.10
C ASP A 150 -7.82 -0.33 12.36
N ARG A 151 -8.93 -0.61 13.05
CA ARG A 151 -10.28 -0.48 12.46
C ARG A 151 -10.58 0.95 12.02
N THR A 152 -10.05 1.94 12.73
CA THR A 152 -10.23 3.36 12.41
C THR A 152 -9.55 3.69 11.09
N LEU A 153 -8.34 3.20 10.89
CA LEU A 153 -7.59 3.36 9.65
C LEU A 153 -8.30 2.67 8.48
N LEU A 154 -8.72 1.41 8.65
CA LEU A 154 -9.48 0.68 7.64
C LEU A 154 -10.76 1.44 7.23
N SER A 155 -11.52 1.93 8.22
CA SER A 155 -12.74 2.69 7.97
C SER A 155 -12.48 4.02 7.27
N LYS A 156 -11.36 4.69 7.57
CA LYS A 156 -10.93 5.92 6.90
C LYS A 156 -10.57 5.66 5.44
N MET A 157 -9.80 4.60 5.19
CA MET A 157 -9.38 4.22 3.84
C MET A 157 -10.56 3.76 2.99
N PHE A 158 -11.45 2.95 3.56
CA PHE A 158 -12.67 2.52 2.88
C PHE A 158 -13.54 3.70 2.46
N ARG A 159 -13.77 4.67 3.37
CA ARG A 159 -14.51 5.90 3.02
C ARG A 159 -13.86 6.66 1.86
N ARG A 160 -12.54 6.77 1.82
CA ARG A 160 -11.82 7.41 0.71
C ARG A 160 -12.02 6.67 -0.62
N VAL A 161 -12.02 5.34 -0.59
CA VAL A 161 -12.28 4.53 -1.79
C VAL A 161 -13.73 4.72 -2.26
N VAL A 162 -14.71 4.63 -1.36
CA VAL A 162 -16.12 4.84 -1.68
C VAL A 162 -16.34 6.23 -2.26
N GLN A 163 -15.80 7.28 -1.62
CA GLN A 163 -15.88 8.65 -2.14
C GLN A 163 -15.29 8.81 -3.55
N LYS A 164 -14.23 8.09 -3.87
CA LYS A 164 -13.67 8.07 -5.23
C LYS A 164 -14.53 7.29 -6.23
N LEU A 165 -15.20 6.22 -5.80
CA LEU A 165 -16.08 5.40 -6.64
C LEU A 165 -17.43 6.07 -6.88
N ASP A 166 -17.99 6.75 -5.88
CA ASP A 166 -19.28 7.43 -5.99
C ASP A 166 -19.25 8.69 -6.88
N GLY A 167 -18.07 9.02 -7.43
CA GLY A 167 -17.91 10.26 -8.20
C GLY A 167 -18.14 11.54 -7.38
N ASN A 168 -18.50 11.40 -6.13
CA ASN A 168 -18.60 12.48 -5.14
C ASN A 168 -17.19 12.84 -4.62
N ASN A 169 -16.26 13.18 -5.54
CA ASN A 169 -15.28 14.17 -5.24
C ASN A 169 -16.10 15.47 -5.08
N GLU A 170 -16.55 15.78 -3.88
CA GLU A 170 -16.68 17.17 -3.50
C GLU A 170 -15.26 17.73 -3.57
N MET A 171 -14.88 18.06 -4.81
CA MET A 171 -13.73 18.91 -5.06
C MET A 171 -14.01 20.18 -4.25
N PRO A 172 -13.03 20.74 -3.56
CA PRO A 172 -13.19 22.07 -2.98
C PRO A 172 -13.85 22.93 -4.04
N SER A 173 -14.91 23.64 -3.69
CA SER A 173 -15.71 24.44 -4.61
C SER A 173 -14.83 25.31 -5.54
N ASP A 174 -13.70 25.74 -5.02
CA ASP A 174 -12.68 26.51 -5.73
C ASP A 174 -12.02 25.71 -6.89
N THR A 175 -11.86 24.39 -6.74
CA THR A 175 -11.24 23.57 -7.79
C THR A 175 -12.21 23.25 -8.92
N VAL A 176 -13.49 23.04 -8.63
CA VAL A 176 -14.56 22.91 -9.64
C VAL A 176 -14.66 24.20 -10.43
N ALA A 177 -14.67 25.34 -9.73
CA ALA A 177 -14.66 26.64 -10.35
C ALA A 177 -13.43 26.86 -11.26
N MET A 178 -12.23 26.45 -10.82
CA MET A 178 -11.02 26.52 -11.63
C MET A 178 -11.11 25.68 -12.90
N LEU A 179 -11.62 24.46 -12.83
CA LEU A 179 -11.80 23.58 -13.99
C LEU A 179 -12.84 24.13 -14.97
N GLN A 180 -13.91 24.75 -14.45
CA GLN A 180 -14.94 25.40 -15.27
C GLN A 180 -14.42 26.68 -15.96
N MET A 181 -13.46 27.38 -15.36
CA MET A 181 -12.80 28.54 -15.94
C MET A 181 -11.88 28.21 -17.12
N LEU A 182 -11.45 26.97 -17.28
CA LEU A 182 -10.60 26.54 -18.39
C LEU A 182 -11.43 26.38 -19.67
N THR A 183 -11.03 27.08 -20.72
CA THR A 183 -11.60 26.89 -22.05
C THR A 183 -11.21 25.55 -22.65
N SER A 184 -11.96 25.03 -23.62
CA SER A 184 -11.63 23.79 -24.32
C SER A 184 -10.23 23.83 -24.90
N ARG A 185 -9.80 24.97 -25.41
CA ARG A 185 -8.45 25.18 -25.97
C ARG A 185 -7.36 25.07 -24.89
N GLU A 186 -7.59 25.64 -23.73
CA GLU A 186 -6.67 25.56 -22.59
C GLU A 186 -6.57 24.15 -22.05
N ARG A 187 -7.67 23.40 -21.99
CA ARG A 187 -7.68 21.98 -21.61
C ARG A 187 -6.84 21.14 -22.56
N THR A 188 -7.00 21.31 -23.87
CA THR A 188 -6.18 20.62 -24.88
C THR A 188 -4.70 20.97 -24.73
N ILE A 189 -4.34 22.22 -24.43
CA ILE A 189 -2.95 22.63 -24.21
C ILE A 189 -2.40 21.95 -22.92
N ILE A 190 -3.18 21.86 -21.85
CA ILE A 190 -2.79 21.15 -20.62
C ILE A 190 -2.49 19.67 -20.93
N GLN A 191 -3.31 18.99 -21.73
CA GLN A 191 -3.06 17.59 -22.15
C GLN A 191 -1.72 17.45 -22.89
N PHE A 192 -1.41 18.34 -23.82
CA PHE A 192 -0.11 18.33 -24.49
C PHE A 192 1.05 18.65 -23.56
N VAL A 193 0.87 19.57 -22.62
CA VAL A 193 1.87 19.85 -21.58
C VAL A 193 2.11 18.62 -20.71
N SER A 194 1.06 17.90 -20.34
CA SER A 194 1.13 16.66 -19.51
C SER A 194 1.83 15.51 -20.25
N SER A 195 1.68 15.43 -21.58
CA SER A 195 2.42 14.48 -22.40
C SER A 195 3.88 14.89 -22.68
N GLY A 196 4.34 16.00 -22.10
CA GLY A 196 5.72 16.48 -22.24
C GLY A 196 6.00 17.32 -23.49
N ALA A 197 4.98 17.64 -24.31
CA ALA A 197 5.15 18.38 -25.57
C ALA A 197 5.70 19.80 -25.35
N ARG A 198 6.67 20.24 -26.13
CA ARG A 198 7.23 21.60 -26.11
C ARG A 198 6.28 22.59 -26.79
N ASN A 199 6.40 23.87 -26.45
CA ASN A 199 5.52 24.92 -27.04
C ASN A 199 5.50 24.90 -28.56
N LYS A 200 6.64 24.66 -29.21
CA LYS A 200 6.76 24.52 -30.66
C LYS A 200 5.95 23.36 -31.23
N GLU A 201 5.96 22.21 -30.53
CA GLU A 201 5.19 21.02 -30.91
C GLU A 201 3.69 21.24 -30.71
N ILE A 202 3.31 21.89 -29.61
CA ILE A 202 1.91 22.29 -29.34
C ILE A 202 1.42 23.25 -30.41
N ALA A 203 2.23 24.25 -30.75
CA ALA A 203 1.92 25.23 -31.80
C ALA A 203 1.67 24.55 -33.14
N HIS A 204 2.55 23.62 -33.53
CA HIS A 204 2.41 22.84 -34.76
C HIS A 204 1.14 22.00 -34.78
N ARG A 205 0.88 21.23 -33.70
CA ARG A 205 -0.30 20.37 -33.59
C ARG A 205 -1.63 21.13 -33.58
N LEU A 206 -1.62 22.34 -33.05
CA LEU A 206 -2.80 23.18 -32.91
C LEU A 206 -2.95 24.21 -34.04
N CYS A 207 -2.01 24.23 -34.99
CA CYS A 207 -1.97 25.18 -36.10
C CYS A 207 -2.02 26.66 -35.66
N ILE A 208 -1.26 27.01 -34.60
CA ILE A 208 -1.15 28.37 -34.05
C ILE A 208 0.31 28.76 -33.86
N SER A 209 0.60 30.03 -33.57
CA SER A 209 1.96 30.47 -33.28
C SER A 209 2.44 30.01 -31.89
N GLU A 210 3.77 29.84 -31.74
CA GLU A 210 4.37 29.63 -30.42
C GLU A 210 4.03 30.74 -29.41
N HIS A 211 3.93 31.97 -29.91
CA HIS A 211 3.55 33.13 -29.11
C HIS A 211 2.13 32.96 -28.55
N THR A 212 1.20 32.47 -29.37
CA THR A 212 -0.17 32.16 -28.94
C THR A 212 -0.20 31.04 -27.90
N VAL A 213 0.64 29.99 -28.07
CA VAL A 213 0.76 28.93 -27.05
C VAL A 213 1.26 29.48 -25.70
N LYS A 214 2.29 30.34 -25.74
CA LYS A 214 2.81 31.01 -24.53
C LYS A 214 1.73 31.86 -23.86
N ALA A 215 0.93 32.60 -24.61
CA ALA A 215 -0.19 33.38 -24.07
C ALA A 215 -1.24 32.48 -23.39
N HIS A 216 -1.61 31.35 -23.99
CA HIS A 216 -2.51 30.37 -23.38
C HIS A 216 -1.91 29.77 -22.10
N ILE A 217 -0.63 29.39 -22.11
CA ILE A 217 0.05 28.85 -20.94
C ILE A 217 0.07 29.87 -19.79
N SER A 218 0.32 31.13 -20.07
CA SER A 218 0.27 32.20 -19.07
C SER A 218 -1.15 32.37 -18.49
N SER A 219 -2.18 32.26 -19.33
CA SER A 219 -3.58 32.26 -18.86
C SER A 219 -3.89 31.04 -18.00
N ILE A 220 -3.41 29.84 -18.41
CA ILE A 220 -3.55 28.60 -17.65
C ILE A 220 -2.88 28.75 -16.28
N PHE A 221 -1.64 29.24 -16.20
CA PHE A 221 -0.95 29.42 -14.92
C PHE A 221 -1.76 30.29 -13.96
N ARG A 222 -2.32 31.40 -14.46
CA ARG A 222 -3.16 32.27 -13.64
C ARG A 222 -4.43 31.55 -13.14
N LYS A 223 -5.09 30.76 -14.01
CA LYS A 223 -6.33 30.06 -13.68
C LYS A 223 -6.10 28.88 -12.74
N THR A 224 -4.98 28.16 -12.87
CA THR A 224 -4.61 27.01 -12.05
C THR A 224 -3.74 27.40 -10.86
N GLN A 225 -3.43 28.67 -10.69
CA GLN A 225 -2.53 29.20 -9.64
C GLN A 225 -1.13 28.55 -9.68
N SER A 226 -0.72 28.00 -10.83
CA SER A 226 0.59 27.41 -11.01
C SER A 226 1.61 28.49 -11.36
N ARG A 227 2.78 28.45 -10.73
CA ARG A 227 3.86 29.44 -10.96
C ARG A 227 4.76 29.10 -12.13
N ASN A 228 4.82 27.84 -12.50
CA ASN A 228 5.69 27.32 -13.53
C ASN A 228 5.13 26.03 -14.15
N ARG A 229 5.80 25.55 -15.22
CA ARG A 229 5.39 24.35 -15.94
C ARG A 229 5.40 23.08 -15.08
N VAL A 230 6.31 22.97 -14.13
CA VAL A 230 6.41 21.80 -13.24
C VAL A 230 5.22 21.76 -12.27
N GLU A 231 4.84 22.91 -11.73
CA GLU A 231 3.64 23.00 -10.90
C GLU A 231 2.37 22.71 -11.69
N LEU A 232 2.28 23.19 -12.94
CA LEU A 232 1.17 22.85 -13.83
C LEU A 232 1.09 21.36 -14.12
N LEU A 233 2.23 20.68 -14.31
CA LEU A 233 2.27 19.24 -14.52
C LEU A 233 1.75 18.48 -13.27
N ARG A 234 2.18 18.87 -12.08
CA ARG A 234 1.68 18.30 -10.83
C ARG A 234 0.17 18.53 -10.67
N TRP A 235 -0.27 19.74 -10.94
CA TRP A 235 -1.68 20.10 -10.91
C TRP A 235 -2.48 19.23 -11.91
N ALA A 236 -2.03 19.11 -13.14
CA ALA A 236 -2.68 18.31 -14.17
C ALA A 236 -2.73 16.82 -13.82
N GLN A 237 -1.67 16.24 -13.22
CA GLN A 237 -1.66 14.85 -12.73
C GLN A 237 -2.68 14.61 -11.61
N THR A 238 -2.86 15.59 -10.73
CA THR A 238 -3.86 15.48 -9.64
C THR A 238 -5.29 15.45 -10.18
N TYR A 239 -5.56 16.12 -11.30
CA TYR A 239 -6.91 16.29 -11.86
C TYR A 239 -7.13 15.57 -13.19
N GLN A 240 -6.23 14.68 -13.62
CA GLN A 240 -6.26 14.02 -14.93
C GLN A 240 -7.57 13.27 -15.20
N THR A 241 -8.12 12.57 -14.20
CA THR A 241 -9.38 11.84 -14.30
C THR A 241 -10.59 12.73 -14.63
N HIS A 242 -10.53 14.02 -14.30
CA HIS A 242 -11.60 14.96 -14.57
C HIS A 242 -11.54 15.59 -15.98
N PHE A 243 -10.37 15.56 -16.62
CA PHE A 243 -10.24 16.00 -18.01
C PHE A 243 -10.82 15.00 -19.01
N GLU A 244 -10.81 13.70 -18.67
CA GLU A 244 -11.32 12.62 -19.54
C GLU A 244 -12.86 12.53 -19.54
N LEU A 245 -13.51 13.00 -18.46
CA LEU A 245 -14.97 12.97 -18.32
C LEU A 245 -15.70 14.17 -18.98
N CYS A 246 -14.97 15.18 -19.44
CA CYS A 246 -15.52 16.40 -20.02
C CYS A 246 -15.16 16.58 -21.51
N SER A 247 -14.78 15.51 -22.21
CA SER A 247 -14.45 15.52 -23.65
C SER A 247 -15.59 15.03 -24.50
#